data_34587743403dd317c0e727e97f1a80e1
#
_entry.id   34587743403dd317c0e727e97f1a80e1
#
_cell.length_a   1.000
_cell.length_b   1.000
_cell.length_c   1.000
_cell.angle_alpha   90.00
_cell.angle_beta   90.00
_cell.angle_gamma   90.00
#
_symmetry.space_group_name_H-M   'P 1'
#
loop_
_entity.id
_entity.type
_entity.pdbx_description
1 polymer ?
#
loop_
_entity_poly.entity_id
_entity_poly.type
_entity_poly.pdbx_seq_one_letter_code
_entity_poly.pdbx_strand_id
1 'polypeptide(L)'
;VRVLRRPSPTTSPRRPRPTGRARRVSLPAALLAGVLTLASCTSGGTGEDATGAAPASGLEASARAVDLNDGWTWDPQPGPMELGVTHTQNSLDDTEPAAARQRGTDILSSLGQEYQNHHLMGFGTLNPEPAPGQFEWGSLDRRMALTEETGGKAMLTLCCGPDWMKGGPPGVTAWDKLERQILPEFFDDYANLAREAVQRYPQVDRVLVWNELKGFYHEDQNRWDYEGYTELYNKVYQAVKSVRPDVQVGGPYVVMSSVPADSSDASDIRGPWGALDQRPLDVLDYWLRNNVGADFIVVDGSTTNRGQQDAISPVDVGAEKFSVIDRWIQERTQLPIWWAEFYANVPADAQAGYGTPASAVSTLAVLQSMARSGTQGALLWGPEGSDSLEYSSLWSPATEEDGGQPTAMTDAWRWLVPKLREGTVELGRAQGSTLAAFRAPDGSVLLMNLAGEPVEVPGQEDIPGWAIVPMEAGT
;
A
#
# COMPACT_ATOMS: atom_id res chain seq x y z
N VAL A 1 -12.59 -16.22 -71.22
CA VAL A 1 -12.07 -15.63 -72.47
C VAL A 1 -11.73 -14.19 -72.22
N ARG A 2 -10.52 -13.88 -72.16
CA ARG A 2 -9.65 -12.81 -72.61
C ARG A 2 -8.54 -12.50 -71.62
N VAL A 3 -7.41 -12.99 -71.95
CA VAL A 3 -6.03 -12.60 -71.71
C VAL A 3 -5.78 -11.17 -72.15
N LEU A 4 -4.92 -10.42 -71.45
CA LEU A 4 -3.89 -9.52 -71.98
C LEU A 4 -3.33 -8.62 -70.85
N ARG A 5 -2.12 -8.88 -70.48
CA ARG A 5 -0.77 -8.28 -70.72
C ARG A 5 -0.34 -7.24 -69.69
N ARG A 6 0.76 -7.61 -69.06
CA ARG A 6 1.71 -6.67 -68.39
C ARG A 6 2.37 -5.72 -69.42
N PRO A 7 2.87 -4.60 -68.97
CA PRO A 7 4.27 -4.31 -69.25
C PRO A 7 5.11 -3.96 -68.00
N SER A 8 6.38 -4.32 -68.12
CA SER A 8 7.53 -3.98 -67.25
C SER A 8 8.25 -2.70 -67.76
N PRO A 9 9.45 -2.34 -67.25
CA PRO A 9 9.66 -1.25 -66.28
C PRO A 9 10.46 -0.09 -66.87
N THR A 10 10.48 1.10 -66.26
CA THR A 10 11.42 2.15 -66.62
C THR A 10 12.01 2.82 -65.38
N THR A 11 13.31 2.61 -65.25
CA THR A 11 14.43 3.53 -64.92
C THR A 11 14.28 4.59 -63.84
N SER A 12 15.11 4.40 -62.84
CA SER A 12 15.60 5.35 -61.86
C SER A 12 16.34 6.57 -62.47
N PRO A 13 16.34 7.72 -61.84
CA PRO A 13 17.55 8.50 -61.79
C PRO A 13 18.03 8.89 -60.40
N ARG A 14 19.31 9.06 -60.34
CA ARG A 14 20.31 9.29 -59.29
C ARG A 14 20.01 10.47 -58.35
N ARG A 15 20.47 10.28 -57.09
CA ARG A 15 20.64 11.28 -56.03
C ARG A 15 21.58 12.44 -56.44
N PRO A 16 21.46 13.58 -55.73
CA PRO A 16 22.63 14.27 -55.22
C PRO A 16 22.68 14.30 -53.68
N ARG A 17 23.92 14.19 -53.13
CA ARG A 17 24.24 14.43 -51.72
C ARG A 17 24.27 15.94 -51.46
N PRO A 18 23.85 16.40 -50.27
CA PRO A 18 24.39 17.63 -49.71
C PRO A 18 25.25 17.34 -48.47
N THR A 19 26.38 17.97 -48.46
CA THR A 19 27.25 18.21 -47.32
C THR A 19 26.64 19.26 -46.41
N GLY A 20 26.50 18.95 -45.10
CA GLY A 20 26.06 19.93 -44.13
C GLY A 20 26.28 19.41 -42.70
N ARG A 21 27.25 20.02 -42.02
CA ARG A 21 27.58 19.79 -40.61
C ARG A 21 26.33 19.96 -39.73
N ALA A 22 25.90 18.91 -39.05
CA ALA A 22 24.95 19.00 -37.96
C ALA A 22 25.71 19.04 -36.64
N ARG A 23 25.47 20.09 -35.87
CA ARG A 23 25.90 20.24 -34.47
C ARG A 23 25.12 19.22 -33.63
N ARG A 24 25.86 18.39 -32.92
CA ARG A 24 25.31 17.53 -31.86
C ARG A 24 24.96 18.41 -30.67
N VAL A 25 23.68 18.43 -30.28
CA VAL A 25 23.23 18.86 -28.98
C VAL A 25 23.07 17.59 -28.18
N SER A 26 23.94 17.40 -27.19
CA SER A 26 23.88 16.29 -26.23
C SER A 26 23.03 16.74 -25.05
N LEU A 27 21.94 16.07 -24.79
CA LEU A 27 21.26 16.08 -23.48
C LEU A 27 21.88 14.97 -22.62
N PRO A 28 22.18 15.20 -21.36
CA PRO A 28 22.73 14.17 -20.49
C PRO A 28 21.61 13.36 -19.87
N ALA A 29 21.65 12.05 -20.09
CA ALA A 29 20.96 11.08 -19.25
C ALA A 29 21.77 10.91 -17.97
N ALA A 30 21.21 11.24 -16.82
CA ALA A 30 21.82 11.00 -15.53
C ALA A 30 21.54 9.54 -15.11
N LEU A 31 22.56 8.69 -15.27
CA LEU A 31 22.65 7.41 -14.57
C LEU A 31 23.42 7.67 -13.26
N LEU A 32 22.77 7.52 -12.11
CA LEU A 32 23.46 7.40 -10.84
C LEU A 32 23.85 5.94 -10.60
N ALA A 33 25.12 5.63 -10.86
CA ALA A 33 25.78 4.47 -10.31
C ALA A 33 26.74 4.95 -9.24
N GLY A 34 26.42 4.70 -7.96
CA GLY A 34 27.30 4.99 -6.84
C GLY A 34 28.40 3.95 -6.74
N VAL A 35 29.64 4.38 -6.92
CA VAL A 35 30.84 3.61 -6.65
C VAL A 35 31.42 4.09 -5.30
N LEU A 36 31.47 3.18 -4.32
CA LEU A 36 32.21 3.37 -3.08
C LEU A 36 33.72 3.46 -3.36
N THR A 37 34.35 4.55 -2.97
CA THR A 37 35.79 4.63 -2.77
C THR A 37 36.09 4.87 -1.30
N LEU A 38 36.75 3.89 -0.68
CA LEU A 38 37.40 3.97 0.61
C LEU A 38 38.58 4.95 0.55
N ALA A 39 38.60 5.92 1.40
CA ALA A 39 39.79 6.70 1.70
C ALA A 39 39.98 6.76 3.23
N SER A 40 40.97 6.03 3.70
CA SER A 40 41.48 6.13 5.05
C SER A 40 42.29 7.44 5.21
N CYS A 41 41.99 8.22 6.22
CA CYS A 41 42.95 9.16 6.82
C CYS A 41 42.79 9.19 8.33
N THR A 42 43.83 8.70 9.00
CA THR A 42 44.08 8.81 10.42
C THR A 42 44.52 10.23 10.79
N SER A 43 43.91 10.86 11.78
CA SER A 43 44.60 11.74 12.69
C SER A 43 43.77 11.93 13.98
N GLY A 44 44.41 11.75 15.11
CA GLY A 44 43.81 11.73 16.43
C GLY A 44 43.42 13.13 16.93
N GLY A 45 42.48 13.12 17.82
CA GLY A 45 42.04 14.26 18.61
C GLY A 45 41.10 13.77 19.71
N THR A 46 41.53 13.95 20.91
CA THR A 46 40.97 13.55 22.21
C THR A 46 39.62 14.21 22.49
N GLY A 47 38.67 13.42 23.03
CA GLY A 47 37.78 13.89 24.09
C GLY A 47 36.37 14.27 23.69
N GLU A 48 35.50 13.49 24.10
CA GLU A 48 34.28 13.63 24.89
C GLU A 48 33.20 12.64 24.48
N ASP A 49 32.82 11.81 25.41
CA ASP A 49 31.78 10.82 25.33
C ASP A 49 30.43 11.48 24.99
N ALA A 50 29.96 11.28 23.74
CA ALA A 50 28.56 11.39 23.41
C ALA A 50 28.04 9.95 23.30
N THR A 51 27.57 9.42 24.41
CA THR A 51 26.74 8.20 24.44
C THR A 51 25.48 8.50 23.62
N GLY A 52 25.47 8.02 22.39
CA GLY A 52 24.25 7.95 21.59
C GLY A 52 23.26 7.02 22.30
N ALA A 53 22.28 7.60 22.98
CA ALA A 53 21.15 6.88 23.52
C ALA A 53 20.35 6.31 22.32
N ALA A 54 20.26 5.00 22.26
CA ALA A 54 19.23 4.35 21.47
C ALA A 54 17.87 4.96 21.83
N PRO A 55 16.93 5.14 20.87
CA PRO A 55 15.60 5.62 21.21
C PRO A 55 14.99 4.62 22.18
N ALA A 56 14.67 5.09 23.36
CA ALA A 56 14.06 4.31 24.41
C ALA A 56 12.73 3.77 23.89
N SER A 57 12.63 2.47 23.71
CA SER A 57 11.38 1.74 23.68
C SER A 57 10.78 1.80 25.09
N GLY A 58 9.86 2.74 25.28
CA GLY A 58 9.23 2.92 26.56
C GLY A 58 8.23 4.04 26.48
N LEU A 59 6.99 3.71 26.08
CA LEU A 59 5.83 4.49 26.47
C LEU A 59 5.61 4.28 27.98
N GLU A 60 6.52 4.75 28.81
CA GLU A 60 6.23 5.08 30.19
C GLU A 60 5.47 6.41 30.19
N ALA A 61 4.26 6.38 29.60
CA ALA A 61 3.31 7.45 29.79
C ALA A 61 2.76 7.29 31.22
N SER A 62 3.16 8.22 32.08
CA SER A 62 2.39 8.50 33.27
C SER A 62 0.96 8.84 32.83
N ALA A 63 0.09 7.84 32.83
CA ALA A 63 -1.31 7.95 32.44
C ALA A 63 -2.00 8.91 33.42
N ARG A 64 -2.08 10.19 33.05
CA ARG A 64 -2.89 11.20 33.74
C ARG A 64 -4.16 11.38 32.93
N ALA A 65 -5.29 11.32 33.61
CA ALA A 65 -6.61 11.31 33.00
C ALA A 65 -6.88 12.65 32.25
N VAL A 66 -6.76 12.63 30.92
CA VAL A 66 -7.35 13.69 30.09
C VAL A 66 -8.87 13.57 30.25
N ASP A 67 -9.57 14.68 30.57
CA ASP A 67 -11.02 14.66 30.57
C ASP A 67 -11.53 14.47 29.13
N LEU A 68 -11.97 13.25 28.85
CA LEU A 68 -12.49 12.84 27.54
C LEU A 68 -14.00 13.06 27.40
N ASN A 69 -14.65 13.69 28.40
CA ASN A 69 -16.10 13.89 28.43
C ASN A 69 -16.50 15.28 27.94
N ASP A 70 -15.88 16.34 28.45
CA ASP A 70 -16.20 17.69 28.05
C ASP A 70 -15.39 18.12 26.81
N GLY A 71 -16.07 18.72 25.82
CA GLY A 71 -15.45 19.18 24.59
C GLY A 71 -15.10 18.10 23.57
N TRP A 72 -15.52 16.84 23.77
CA TRP A 72 -15.32 15.77 22.80
C TRP A 72 -16.60 15.40 22.06
N THR A 73 -16.45 15.03 20.80
CA THR A 73 -17.46 14.32 20.00
C THR A 73 -17.01 12.90 19.79
N TRP A 74 -17.92 11.95 19.99
CA TRP A 74 -17.66 10.52 19.83
C TRP A 74 -18.64 9.91 18.84
N ASP A 75 -18.11 9.29 17.78
CA ASP A 75 -18.88 8.55 16.79
C ASP A 75 -18.65 7.05 17.00
N PRO A 76 -19.68 6.21 17.02
CA PRO A 76 -19.49 4.78 17.07
C PRO A 76 -18.89 4.27 15.76
N GLN A 77 -18.01 3.27 15.82
CA GLN A 77 -17.57 2.54 14.66
C GLN A 77 -18.77 1.82 14.03
N PRO A 78 -19.04 1.96 12.70
CA PRO A 78 -20.25 1.38 12.10
C PRO A 78 -20.25 -0.15 11.99
N GLY A 79 -19.10 -0.80 12.07
CA GLY A 79 -18.94 -2.23 11.96
C GLY A 79 -17.49 -2.69 12.09
N PRO A 80 -17.21 -3.99 12.05
CA PRO A 80 -15.87 -4.54 12.11
C PRO A 80 -14.95 -4.02 11.02
N MET A 81 -13.68 -3.74 11.37
CA MET A 81 -12.62 -3.39 10.45
C MET A 81 -11.40 -4.28 10.72
N GLU A 82 -11.04 -5.08 9.74
CA GLU A 82 -9.84 -5.92 9.80
C GLU A 82 -8.61 -5.09 9.43
N LEU A 83 -7.53 -5.24 10.19
CA LEU A 83 -6.23 -4.70 9.82
C LEU A 83 -5.32 -5.81 9.33
N GLY A 84 -4.34 -5.43 8.52
CA GLY A 84 -3.33 -6.34 8.03
C GLY A 84 -2.11 -5.61 7.47
N VAL A 85 -1.19 -6.40 6.97
CA VAL A 85 0.04 -5.91 6.36
C VAL A 85 0.21 -6.52 4.97
N THR A 86 0.81 -5.77 4.04
CA THR A 86 1.28 -6.30 2.77
C THR A 86 2.81 -6.44 2.82
N HIS A 87 3.29 -7.69 2.77
CA HIS A 87 4.72 -7.98 2.75
C HIS A 87 5.34 -7.61 1.41
N THR A 88 6.50 -6.97 1.46
CA THR A 88 7.30 -6.57 0.29
C THR A 88 8.64 -7.28 0.28
N GLN A 89 9.58 -6.84 -0.57
CA GLN A 89 10.98 -7.28 -0.50
C GLN A 89 11.55 -6.96 0.88
N ASN A 90 12.46 -7.80 1.35
CA ASN A 90 13.13 -7.68 2.64
C ASN A 90 12.18 -7.68 3.86
N SER A 91 10.97 -8.18 3.70
CA SER A 91 10.02 -8.30 4.81
C SER A 91 10.17 -9.68 5.45
N LEU A 92 11.13 -9.81 6.35
CA LEU A 92 11.51 -11.03 7.05
C LEU A 92 12.00 -12.16 6.10
N ASP A 93 12.79 -11.79 5.08
CA ASP A 93 13.37 -12.73 4.13
C ASP A 93 14.46 -13.59 4.75
N ASP A 94 14.65 -14.81 4.23
CA ASP A 94 15.66 -15.78 4.72
C ASP A 94 17.11 -15.27 4.64
N THR A 95 17.37 -14.25 3.84
CA THR A 95 18.68 -13.63 3.66
C THR A 95 19.04 -12.61 4.72
N GLU A 96 18.08 -12.23 5.57
CA GLU A 96 18.28 -11.24 6.63
C GLU A 96 18.97 -11.86 7.85
N PRO A 97 19.67 -11.03 8.67
CA PRO A 97 20.26 -11.48 9.93
C PRO A 97 19.24 -12.19 10.83
N ALA A 98 19.55 -13.40 11.27
CA ALA A 98 18.58 -14.24 11.98
C ALA A 98 18.00 -13.59 13.25
N ALA A 99 18.80 -12.82 13.99
CA ALA A 99 18.35 -12.15 15.21
C ALA A 99 17.39 -10.97 14.91
N ALA A 100 17.67 -10.22 13.85
CA ALA A 100 16.80 -9.12 13.41
C ALA A 100 15.47 -9.67 12.88
N ARG A 101 15.52 -10.68 12.01
CA ARG A 101 14.34 -11.39 11.51
C ARG A 101 13.49 -11.96 12.66
N GLN A 102 14.11 -12.57 13.68
CA GLN A 102 13.37 -13.10 14.83
C GLN A 102 12.62 -11.99 15.58
N ARG A 103 13.24 -10.81 15.79
CA ARG A 103 12.56 -9.67 16.44
C ARG A 103 11.34 -9.20 15.65
N GLY A 104 11.47 -9.05 14.32
CA GLY A 104 10.33 -8.73 13.45
C GLY A 104 9.24 -9.79 13.47
N THR A 105 9.62 -11.08 13.45
CA THR A 105 8.68 -12.22 13.58
C THR A 105 7.96 -12.20 14.93
N ASP A 106 8.65 -11.87 16.02
CA ASP A 106 8.03 -11.75 17.36
C ASP A 106 7.03 -10.58 17.41
N ILE A 107 7.34 -9.45 16.76
CA ILE A 107 6.39 -8.34 16.61
C ILE A 107 5.16 -8.82 15.86
N LEU A 108 5.34 -9.40 14.68
CA LEU A 108 4.24 -9.87 13.82
C LEU A 108 3.36 -10.88 14.56
N SER A 109 3.96 -11.86 15.27
CA SER A 109 3.24 -12.84 16.09
C SER A 109 2.43 -12.21 17.23
N SER A 110 2.85 -11.03 17.72
CA SER A 110 2.16 -10.32 18.81
C SER A 110 0.95 -9.50 18.36
N LEU A 111 0.72 -9.35 17.05
CA LEU A 111 -0.37 -8.50 16.52
C LEU A 111 -1.75 -9.16 16.55
N GLY A 112 -1.82 -10.48 16.63
CA GLY A 112 -3.06 -11.22 16.94
C GLY A 112 -4.00 -11.42 15.75
N GLN A 113 -3.65 -12.27 14.81
CA GLN A 113 -4.49 -12.71 13.69
C GLN A 113 -4.87 -11.63 12.68
N GLU A 114 -3.99 -10.68 12.43
CA GLU A 114 -4.12 -9.74 11.31
C GLU A 114 -3.99 -10.45 9.95
N TYR A 115 -4.46 -9.77 8.89
CA TYR A 115 -4.22 -10.25 7.54
C TYR A 115 -2.77 -10.01 7.12
N GLN A 116 -2.17 -11.04 6.51
CA GLN A 116 -0.85 -10.96 5.90
C GLN A 116 -1.00 -11.22 4.41
N ASN A 117 -0.88 -10.16 3.63
CA ASN A 117 -1.00 -10.20 2.19
C ASN A 117 0.37 -10.41 1.56
N HIS A 118 0.46 -11.35 0.64
CA HIS A 118 1.63 -11.62 -0.18
C HIS A 118 1.29 -11.50 -1.66
N HIS A 119 2.26 -11.14 -2.49
CA HIS A 119 2.09 -11.15 -3.92
C HIS A 119 2.39 -12.53 -4.51
N LEU A 120 1.65 -12.91 -5.54
CA LEU A 120 1.89 -14.15 -6.29
C LEU A 120 3.28 -14.16 -6.94
N MET A 121 3.72 -13.00 -7.45
CA MET A 121 5.01 -12.78 -8.08
C MET A 121 5.47 -11.34 -7.89
N GLY A 122 6.75 -11.12 -7.62
CA GLY A 122 7.29 -9.82 -7.27
C GLY A 122 7.07 -9.45 -5.81
N PHE A 123 7.52 -8.28 -5.38
CA PHE A 123 7.34 -7.78 -4.01
C PHE A 123 7.76 -8.81 -2.93
N GLY A 124 8.91 -9.48 -3.16
CA GLY A 124 9.46 -10.51 -2.26
C GLY A 124 9.18 -11.96 -2.68
N THR A 125 8.36 -12.21 -3.69
CA THR A 125 8.14 -13.55 -4.26
C THR A 125 8.75 -13.71 -5.65
N LEU A 126 9.27 -14.91 -5.93
CA LEU A 126 9.83 -15.23 -7.23
C LEU A 126 8.73 -15.65 -8.22
N ASN A 127 9.12 -15.80 -9.50
CA ASN A 127 8.21 -16.22 -10.56
C ASN A 127 7.69 -17.65 -10.29
N PRO A 128 6.37 -17.82 -10.06
CA PRO A 128 5.80 -19.13 -9.75
C PRO A 128 5.60 -20.04 -10.97
N GLU A 129 5.64 -19.49 -12.19
CA GLU A 129 5.49 -20.25 -13.43
C GLU A 129 6.46 -19.72 -14.51
N PRO A 130 7.77 -19.99 -14.39
CA PRO A 130 8.78 -19.49 -15.32
C PRO A 130 8.56 -19.94 -16.76
N ALA A 131 7.90 -21.06 -16.99
CA ALA A 131 7.49 -21.53 -18.31
C ALA A 131 6.11 -22.22 -18.23
N PRO A 132 5.34 -22.27 -19.32
CA PRO A 132 4.01 -22.84 -19.32
C PRO A 132 3.93 -24.24 -18.67
N GLY A 133 3.11 -24.38 -17.63
CA GLY A 133 2.92 -25.61 -16.87
C GLY A 133 4.09 -26.05 -15.99
N GLN A 134 5.11 -25.21 -15.81
CA GLN A 134 6.24 -25.47 -14.94
C GLN A 134 6.16 -24.57 -13.70
N PHE A 135 5.70 -25.15 -12.59
CA PHE A 135 5.48 -24.37 -11.36
C PHE A 135 6.66 -24.45 -10.40
N GLU A 136 7.04 -23.30 -9.84
CA GLU A 136 8.10 -23.08 -8.85
C GLU A 136 7.56 -22.30 -7.64
N TRP A 137 6.96 -22.99 -6.70
CA TRP A 137 6.26 -22.37 -5.56
C TRP A 137 7.14 -22.04 -4.36
N GLY A 138 8.40 -22.49 -4.32
CA GLY A 138 9.24 -22.45 -3.12
C GLY A 138 9.38 -21.09 -2.46
N SER A 139 9.34 -20.00 -3.22
CA SER A 139 9.36 -18.64 -2.67
C SER A 139 8.04 -18.28 -1.97
N LEU A 140 6.91 -18.55 -2.61
CA LEU A 140 5.60 -18.29 -2.02
C LEU A 140 5.28 -19.25 -0.87
N ASP A 141 5.78 -20.53 -0.93
CA ASP A 141 5.66 -21.48 0.18
C ASP A 141 6.24 -20.90 1.48
N ARG A 142 7.43 -20.27 1.41
CA ARG A 142 8.05 -19.63 2.58
C ARG A 142 7.24 -18.47 3.14
N ARG A 143 6.65 -17.66 2.28
CA ARG A 143 5.78 -16.55 2.68
C ARG A 143 4.51 -17.04 3.38
N MET A 144 3.89 -18.08 2.86
CA MET A 144 2.72 -18.72 3.48
C MET A 144 3.07 -19.40 4.80
N ALA A 145 4.27 -20.00 4.91
CA ALA A 145 4.75 -20.56 6.16
C ALA A 145 4.99 -19.49 7.23
N LEU A 146 5.53 -18.31 6.86
CA LEU A 146 5.66 -17.16 7.78
C LEU A 146 4.30 -16.73 8.35
N THR A 147 3.28 -16.62 7.50
CA THR A 147 1.92 -16.27 7.95
C THR A 147 1.36 -17.30 8.93
N GLU A 148 1.56 -18.59 8.66
CA GLU A 148 1.13 -19.67 9.55
C GLU A 148 1.90 -19.66 10.89
N GLU A 149 3.23 -19.49 10.83
CA GLU A 149 4.11 -19.43 12.01
C GLU A 149 3.75 -18.27 12.94
N THR A 150 3.37 -17.13 12.39
CA THR A 150 3.02 -15.92 13.15
C THR A 150 1.54 -15.84 13.54
N GLY A 151 0.72 -16.83 13.14
CA GLY A 151 -0.69 -16.91 13.47
C GLY A 151 -1.59 -15.93 12.71
N GLY A 152 -1.09 -15.34 11.62
CA GLY A 152 -1.83 -14.43 10.75
C GLY A 152 -2.85 -15.14 9.84
N LYS A 153 -3.68 -14.35 9.17
CA LYS A 153 -4.63 -14.80 8.13
C LYS A 153 -4.02 -14.56 6.75
N ALA A 154 -3.94 -15.60 5.92
CA ALA A 154 -3.32 -15.47 4.61
C ALA A 154 -4.23 -14.78 3.58
N MET A 155 -3.70 -13.75 2.92
CA MET A 155 -4.28 -13.10 1.76
C MET A 155 -3.28 -13.13 0.61
N LEU A 156 -3.76 -13.16 -0.63
CA LEU A 156 -2.90 -13.23 -1.80
C LEU A 156 -3.30 -12.19 -2.85
N THR A 157 -2.40 -11.26 -3.14
CA THR A 157 -2.52 -10.40 -4.32
C THR A 157 -2.05 -11.18 -5.54
N LEU A 158 -2.97 -11.45 -6.46
CA LEU A 158 -2.71 -12.12 -7.73
C LEU A 158 -2.07 -11.12 -8.70
N CYS A 159 -0.86 -10.73 -8.41
CA CYS A 159 0.08 -9.93 -9.20
C CYS A 159 1.50 -10.39 -8.87
N CYS A 160 2.40 -10.39 -9.81
CA CYS A 160 2.22 -10.06 -11.22
C CYS A 160 2.31 -11.34 -12.05
N GLY A 161 2.30 -11.21 -13.36
CA GLY A 161 2.34 -12.40 -14.22
C GLY A 161 3.75 -12.71 -14.76
N PRO A 162 4.02 -13.97 -15.13
CA PRO A 162 5.25 -14.38 -15.82
C PRO A 162 5.51 -13.65 -17.13
N ASP A 163 6.79 -13.47 -17.50
CA ASP A 163 7.15 -12.72 -18.71
C ASP A 163 6.64 -13.38 -20.00
N TRP A 164 6.56 -14.69 -20.05
CA TRP A 164 6.02 -15.37 -21.24
C TRP A 164 4.56 -15.03 -21.50
N MET A 165 3.77 -14.68 -20.47
CA MET A 165 2.41 -14.16 -20.62
C MET A 165 2.36 -12.69 -21.09
N LYS A 166 3.52 -12.03 -21.17
CA LYS A 166 3.69 -10.63 -21.62
C LYS A 166 4.46 -10.53 -22.93
N GLY A 167 4.59 -11.66 -23.66
CA GLY A 167 5.31 -11.76 -24.91
C GLY A 167 6.83 -11.97 -24.78
N GLY A 168 7.33 -12.21 -23.58
CA GLY A 168 8.71 -12.61 -23.33
C GLY A 168 8.96 -14.12 -23.58
N PRO A 169 10.22 -14.59 -23.59
CA PRO A 169 10.52 -16.00 -23.73
C PRO A 169 10.27 -16.77 -22.43
N PRO A 170 9.77 -18.04 -22.50
CA PRO A 170 9.72 -18.92 -21.34
C PRO A 170 11.10 -19.14 -20.70
N GLY A 171 11.14 -19.31 -19.37
CA GLY A 171 12.37 -19.52 -18.59
C GLY A 171 13.16 -18.23 -18.29
N VAL A 172 12.66 -17.07 -18.68
CA VAL A 172 13.28 -15.77 -18.37
C VAL A 172 12.31 -14.92 -17.55
N THR A 173 12.84 -14.26 -16.51
CA THR A 173 12.09 -13.29 -15.72
C THR A 173 12.79 -11.94 -15.80
N ALA A 174 12.14 -10.97 -16.44
CA ALA A 174 12.60 -9.60 -16.57
C ALA A 174 11.93 -8.72 -15.50
N TRP A 175 12.57 -8.57 -14.35
CA TRP A 175 12.02 -7.86 -13.19
C TRP A 175 11.70 -6.39 -13.47
N ASP A 176 12.39 -5.76 -14.42
CA ASP A 176 12.10 -4.41 -14.91
C ASP A 176 10.78 -4.29 -15.70
N LYS A 177 10.15 -5.44 -16.00
CA LYS A 177 8.86 -5.55 -16.69
C LYS A 177 7.78 -6.20 -15.82
N LEU A 178 8.05 -6.32 -14.52
CA LEU A 178 7.18 -7.01 -13.58
C LEU A 178 5.71 -6.56 -13.70
N GLU A 179 5.47 -5.27 -13.74
CA GLU A 179 4.13 -4.67 -13.71
C GLU A 179 3.50 -4.43 -15.10
N ARG A 180 4.07 -5.02 -16.16
CA ARG A 180 3.44 -4.97 -17.48
C ARG A 180 2.17 -5.82 -17.51
N GLN A 181 1.18 -5.34 -18.25
CA GLN A 181 -0.06 -6.06 -18.53
C GLN A 181 0.20 -7.44 -19.14
N ILE A 182 -0.58 -8.43 -18.72
CA ILE A 182 -0.71 -9.72 -19.41
C ILE A 182 -1.34 -9.49 -20.79
N LEU A 183 -0.82 -10.13 -21.83
CA LEU A 183 -1.43 -10.07 -23.16
C LEU A 183 -2.77 -10.83 -23.17
N PRO A 184 -3.80 -10.34 -23.89
CA PRO A 184 -5.13 -10.95 -23.87
C PRO A 184 -5.16 -12.43 -24.22
N GLU A 185 -4.28 -12.89 -25.13
CA GLU A 185 -4.14 -14.30 -25.49
C GLU A 185 -3.72 -15.22 -24.35
N PHE A 186 -3.15 -14.66 -23.23
CA PHE A 186 -2.73 -15.41 -22.06
C PHE A 186 -3.62 -15.19 -20.82
N PHE A 187 -4.75 -14.54 -20.94
CA PHE A 187 -5.65 -14.33 -19.81
C PHE A 187 -6.16 -15.66 -19.20
N ASP A 188 -6.38 -16.68 -20.04
CA ASP A 188 -6.78 -18.00 -19.55
C ASP A 188 -5.62 -18.72 -18.84
N ASP A 189 -4.38 -18.56 -19.30
CA ASP A 189 -3.20 -19.11 -18.64
C ASP A 189 -3.00 -18.45 -17.29
N TYR A 190 -3.16 -17.13 -17.21
CA TYR A 190 -3.07 -16.40 -15.95
C TYR A 190 -4.18 -16.78 -14.95
N ALA A 191 -5.40 -16.94 -15.43
CA ALA A 191 -6.52 -17.43 -14.63
C ALA A 191 -6.25 -18.86 -14.11
N ASN A 192 -5.60 -19.71 -14.94
CA ASN A 192 -5.15 -21.04 -14.50
C ASN A 192 -4.08 -20.95 -13.41
N LEU A 193 -3.08 -20.06 -13.53
CA LEU A 193 -2.08 -19.84 -12.51
C LEU A 193 -2.72 -19.41 -11.17
N ALA A 194 -3.69 -18.48 -11.21
CA ALA A 194 -4.47 -18.09 -10.05
C ALA A 194 -5.22 -19.26 -9.40
N ARG A 195 -5.83 -20.13 -10.21
CA ARG A 195 -6.51 -21.36 -9.77
C ARG A 195 -5.54 -22.31 -9.07
N GLU A 196 -4.38 -22.57 -9.67
CA GLU A 196 -3.35 -23.43 -9.08
C GLU A 196 -2.84 -22.88 -7.73
N ALA A 197 -2.67 -21.55 -7.62
CA ALA A 197 -2.27 -20.90 -6.38
C ALA A 197 -3.28 -21.13 -5.24
N VAL A 198 -4.58 -20.87 -5.48
CA VAL A 198 -5.60 -21.03 -4.42
C VAL A 198 -5.87 -22.48 -4.05
N GLN A 199 -5.61 -23.44 -4.96
CA GLN A 199 -5.66 -24.88 -4.66
C GLN A 199 -4.47 -25.33 -3.81
N ARG A 200 -3.28 -24.77 -4.07
CA ARG A 200 -2.07 -25.07 -3.31
C ARG A 200 -2.12 -24.51 -1.90
N TYR A 201 -2.69 -23.33 -1.70
CA TYR A 201 -2.71 -22.61 -0.42
C TYR A 201 -4.11 -22.57 0.18
N PRO A 202 -4.58 -23.66 0.82
CA PRO A 202 -5.93 -23.74 1.38
C PRO A 202 -6.19 -22.74 2.51
N GLN A 203 -5.15 -22.19 3.15
CA GLN A 203 -5.23 -21.15 4.18
C GLN A 203 -5.59 -19.77 3.61
N VAL A 204 -5.44 -19.53 2.30
CA VAL A 204 -5.86 -18.28 1.66
C VAL A 204 -7.39 -18.24 1.58
N ASP A 205 -7.98 -17.22 2.21
CA ASP A 205 -9.43 -16.99 2.20
C ASP A 205 -9.85 -15.80 1.32
N ARG A 206 -8.90 -14.94 0.94
CA ARG A 206 -9.11 -13.78 0.08
C ARG A 206 -8.01 -13.63 -0.97
N VAL A 207 -8.42 -13.23 -2.16
CA VAL A 207 -7.49 -12.85 -3.23
C VAL A 207 -7.88 -11.50 -3.82
N LEU A 208 -6.85 -10.71 -4.15
CA LEU A 208 -6.96 -9.43 -4.86
C LEU A 208 -6.45 -9.63 -6.28
N VAL A 209 -7.21 -9.19 -7.27
CA VAL A 209 -6.83 -9.42 -8.67
C VAL A 209 -6.03 -8.24 -9.21
N TRP A 210 -4.77 -8.50 -9.54
CA TRP A 210 -3.78 -7.56 -10.02
C TRP A 210 -3.27 -6.60 -8.93
N ASN A 211 -2.47 -5.58 -9.33
CA ASN A 211 -1.97 -4.52 -8.45
C ASN A 211 -2.10 -3.17 -9.15
N GLU A 212 -2.88 -2.23 -8.58
CA GLU A 212 -3.05 -0.83 -9.00
C GLU A 212 -3.34 -0.61 -10.50
N LEU A 213 -3.88 -1.60 -11.20
CA LEU A 213 -4.02 -1.60 -12.66
C LEU A 213 -2.72 -1.24 -13.41
N LYS A 214 -1.55 -1.50 -12.80
CA LYS A 214 -0.25 -1.23 -13.44
C LYS A 214 -0.14 -1.97 -14.77
N GLY A 215 0.40 -1.26 -15.77
CA GLY A 215 0.49 -1.79 -17.14
C GLY A 215 -0.78 -1.65 -17.98
N PHE A 216 -1.92 -1.35 -17.40
CA PHE A 216 -3.21 -1.14 -18.10
C PHE A 216 -3.46 0.33 -18.48
N TYR A 217 -2.52 1.24 -18.26
CA TYR A 217 -2.71 2.65 -18.60
C TYR A 217 -2.33 2.97 -20.03
N HIS A 218 -3.25 3.59 -20.77
CA HIS A 218 -3.06 4.08 -22.14
C HIS A 218 -2.74 5.58 -22.12
N GLU A 219 -1.46 5.92 -22.29
CA GLU A 219 -0.97 7.29 -22.29
C GLU A 219 -1.62 8.18 -23.37
N ASP A 220 -1.85 7.61 -24.57
CA ASP A 220 -2.46 8.30 -25.71
C ASP A 220 -3.95 8.62 -25.50
N GLN A 221 -4.62 7.90 -24.60
CA GLN A 221 -6.04 8.07 -24.27
C GLN A 221 -6.23 8.73 -22.90
N ASN A 222 -5.17 8.93 -22.14
CA ASN A 222 -5.19 9.43 -20.77
C ASN A 222 -6.17 8.64 -19.87
N ARG A 223 -6.24 7.30 -19.99
CA ARG A 223 -7.11 6.43 -19.19
C ARG A 223 -6.55 5.04 -19.02
N TRP A 224 -7.08 4.29 -18.05
CA TRP A 224 -6.84 2.86 -17.96
C TRP A 224 -7.66 2.06 -18.99
N ASP A 225 -7.11 0.92 -19.43
CA ASP A 225 -7.83 -0.14 -20.15
C ASP A 225 -8.67 -0.94 -19.14
N TYR A 226 -9.74 -0.31 -18.65
CA TYR A 226 -10.62 -0.95 -17.70
C TYR A 226 -11.45 -2.10 -18.35
N GLU A 227 -11.59 -2.10 -19.68
CA GLU A 227 -12.21 -3.16 -20.44
C GLU A 227 -11.34 -4.44 -20.40
N GLY A 228 -10.06 -4.32 -20.75
CA GLY A 228 -9.10 -5.42 -20.72
C GLY A 228 -8.86 -5.93 -19.30
N TYR A 229 -8.75 -5.03 -18.33
CA TYR A 229 -8.64 -5.43 -16.92
C TYR A 229 -9.88 -6.22 -16.47
N THR A 230 -11.08 -5.75 -16.78
CA THR A 230 -12.32 -6.43 -16.37
C THR A 230 -12.44 -7.81 -17.00
N GLU A 231 -11.98 -8.00 -18.25
CA GLU A 231 -11.92 -9.32 -18.88
C GLU A 231 -10.97 -10.25 -18.14
N LEU A 232 -9.75 -9.81 -17.81
CA LEU A 232 -8.80 -10.57 -17.01
C LEU A 232 -9.41 -10.95 -15.64
N TYR A 233 -9.97 -9.96 -14.93
CA TYR A 233 -10.64 -10.16 -13.64
C TYR A 233 -11.72 -11.26 -13.73
N ASN A 234 -12.59 -11.18 -14.72
CA ASN A 234 -13.68 -12.11 -14.90
C ASN A 234 -13.21 -13.56 -15.10
N LYS A 235 -12.14 -13.75 -15.87
CA LYS A 235 -11.52 -15.08 -16.07
C LYS A 235 -10.91 -15.60 -14.76
N VAL A 236 -10.20 -14.76 -14.01
CA VAL A 236 -9.62 -15.11 -12.70
C VAL A 236 -10.73 -15.45 -11.70
N TYR A 237 -11.78 -14.64 -11.60
CA TYR A 237 -12.92 -14.88 -10.72
C TYR A 237 -13.54 -16.26 -10.99
N GLN A 238 -13.86 -16.55 -12.24
CA GLN A 238 -14.45 -17.83 -12.63
C GLN A 238 -13.52 -19.02 -12.35
N ALA A 239 -12.22 -18.88 -12.62
CA ALA A 239 -11.23 -19.91 -12.38
C ALA A 239 -11.07 -20.22 -10.88
N VAL A 240 -10.95 -19.20 -10.03
CA VAL A 240 -10.86 -19.35 -8.57
C VAL A 240 -12.14 -19.97 -8.02
N LYS A 241 -13.31 -19.41 -8.35
CA LYS A 241 -14.60 -19.91 -7.86
C LYS A 241 -14.93 -21.33 -8.32
N SER A 242 -14.38 -21.79 -9.45
CA SER A 242 -14.58 -23.16 -9.94
C SER A 242 -13.98 -24.24 -9.03
N VAL A 243 -12.94 -23.89 -8.26
CA VAL A 243 -12.20 -24.83 -7.40
C VAL A 243 -12.28 -24.50 -5.92
N ARG A 244 -12.44 -23.20 -5.59
CA ARG A 244 -12.52 -22.67 -4.23
C ARG A 244 -13.66 -21.63 -4.16
N PRO A 245 -14.94 -22.08 -4.17
CA PRO A 245 -16.08 -21.17 -4.11
C PRO A 245 -16.15 -20.37 -2.79
N ASP A 246 -15.46 -20.83 -1.76
CA ASP A 246 -15.31 -20.20 -0.42
C ASP A 246 -14.34 -19.00 -0.43
N VAL A 247 -13.33 -18.99 -1.30
CA VAL A 247 -12.35 -17.90 -1.39
C VAL A 247 -13.02 -16.63 -1.91
N GLN A 248 -12.85 -15.54 -1.18
CA GLN A 248 -13.34 -14.23 -1.59
C GLN A 248 -12.42 -13.61 -2.65
N VAL A 249 -12.99 -13.05 -3.71
CA VAL A 249 -12.26 -12.45 -4.83
C VAL A 249 -12.63 -10.98 -4.94
N GLY A 250 -11.63 -10.11 -4.82
CA GLY A 250 -11.80 -8.65 -4.85
C GLY A 250 -11.12 -7.96 -6.02
N GLY A 251 -11.64 -6.78 -6.34
CA GLY A 251 -11.13 -5.85 -7.36
C GLY A 251 -11.84 -4.50 -7.28
N PRO A 252 -11.53 -3.54 -8.17
CA PRO A 252 -10.57 -3.63 -9.28
C PRO A 252 -9.12 -3.33 -8.91
N TYR A 253 -8.79 -3.05 -7.66
CA TYR A 253 -7.49 -2.63 -7.15
C TYR A 253 -6.97 -1.39 -7.89
N VAL A 254 -7.69 -0.32 -7.77
CA VAL A 254 -7.40 0.95 -8.43
C VAL A 254 -6.97 2.03 -7.43
N VAL A 255 -6.00 2.85 -7.85
CA VAL A 255 -5.51 3.99 -7.03
C VAL A 255 -6.51 5.13 -7.09
N MET A 256 -7.20 5.39 -5.98
CA MET A 256 -8.17 6.47 -5.81
C MET A 256 -7.45 7.81 -5.54
N SER A 257 -6.81 8.33 -6.58
CA SER A 257 -6.04 9.57 -6.51
C SER A 257 -6.95 10.80 -6.37
N SER A 258 -6.39 11.87 -5.77
CA SER A 258 -6.93 13.22 -5.91
C SER A 258 -5.98 14.10 -6.74
N VAL A 259 -6.54 15.18 -7.27
CA VAL A 259 -5.86 16.18 -8.11
C VAL A 259 -6.23 17.59 -7.62
N PRO A 260 -5.46 18.62 -7.97
CA PRO A 260 -5.89 20.01 -7.77
C PRO A 260 -7.29 20.25 -8.36
N ALA A 261 -8.10 21.05 -7.68
CA ALA A 261 -9.51 21.25 -8.05
C ALA A 261 -9.72 21.89 -9.43
N ASP A 262 -8.70 22.50 -10.01
CA ASP A 262 -8.67 23.11 -11.36
C ASP A 262 -8.04 22.19 -12.43
N SER A 263 -7.68 20.98 -12.07
CA SER A 263 -7.16 19.98 -13.02
C SER A 263 -8.22 19.60 -14.05
N SER A 264 -7.79 19.32 -15.29
CA SER A 264 -8.64 18.74 -16.33
C SER A 264 -9.19 17.36 -16.00
N ASP A 265 -8.53 16.65 -15.10
CA ASP A 265 -8.90 15.31 -14.65
C ASP A 265 -9.75 15.31 -13.37
N ALA A 266 -10.09 16.51 -12.84
CA ALA A 266 -10.89 16.67 -11.64
C ALA A 266 -12.34 16.26 -11.85
N SER A 267 -12.85 15.40 -10.96
CA SER A 267 -14.28 15.08 -10.87
C SER A 267 -15.06 16.17 -10.13
N ASP A 268 -16.37 15.97 -10.01
CA ASP A 268 -17.25 16.83 -9.19
C ASP A 268 -17.15 16.53 -7.68
N ILE A 269 -16.44 15.47 -7.27
CA ILE A 269 -16.25 15.11 -5.87
C ILE A 269 -15.06 15.89 -5.33
N ARG A 270 -15.35 16.85 -4.49
CA ARG A 270 -14.39 17.85 -4.02
C ARG A 270 -14.37 17.98 -2.51
N GLY A 271 -13.23 18.40 -1.99
CA GLY A 271 -13.03 18.70 -0.58
C GLY A 271 -11.85 19.67 -0.40
N PRO A 272 -11.48 20.00 0.85
CA PRO A 272 -10.29 20.80 1.13
C PRO A 272 -9.00 20.19 0.56
N TRP A 273 -9.00 18.87 0.33
CA TRP A 273 -7.93 18.11 -0.28
C TRP A 273 -7.90 18.14 -1.85
N GLY A 274 -8.74 18.95 -2.50
CA GLY A 274 -8.83 19.08 -3.95
C GLY A 274 -10.07 18.39 -4.54
N ALA A 275 -9.90 17.66 -5.64
CA ALA A 275 -10.95 16.86 -6.28
C ALA A 275 -10.47 15.42 -6.47
N LEU A 276 -11.36 14.43 -6.45
CA LEU A 276 -11.00 13.09 -6.90
C LEU A 276 -10.69 13.12 -8.40
N ASP A 277 -9.71 12.34 -8.82
CA ASP A 277 -9.42 12.11 -10.21
C ASP A 277 -10.57 11.32 -10.85
N GLN A 278 -11.11 11.80 -11.97
CA GLN A 278 -12.25 11.15 -12.64
C GLN A 278 -11.89 9.76 -13.18
N ARG A 279 -10.66 9.55 -13.59
CA ARG A 279 -10.22 8.32 -14.27
C ARG A 279 -10.35 7.05 -13.42
N PRO A 280 -9.89 6.99 -12.14
CA PRO A 280 -10.17 5.81 -11.28
C PRO A 280 -11.65 5.63 -10.97
N LEU A 281 -12.45 6.71 -10.92
CA LEU A 281 -13.89 6.60 -10.76
C LEU A 281 -14.52 5.89 -11.97
N ASP A 282 -14.07 6.21 -13.19
CA ASP A 282 -14.50 5.55 -14.43
C ASP A 282 -14.13 4.06 -14.45
N VAL A 283 -12.94 3.70 -13.96
CA VAL A 283 -12.52 2.29 -13.77
C VAL A 283 -13.51 1.54 -12.90
N LEU A 284 -13.78 2.07 -11.71
CA LEU A 284 -14.65 1.42 -10.74
C LEU A 284 -16.10 1.32 -11.27
N ASP A 285 -16.62 2.40 -11.84
CA ASP A 285 -17.97 2.44 -12.43
C ASP A 285 -18.11 1.43 -13.59
N TYR A 286 -17.10 1.29 -14.45
CA TYR A 286 -17.12 0.29 -15.52
C TYR A 286 -17.06 -1.13 -14.98
N TRP A 287 -16.11 -1.39 -14.06
CA TRP A 287 -15.91 -2.71 -13.48
C TRP A 287 -17.16 -3.18 -12.72
N LEU A 288 -17.79 -2.31 -11.91
CA LEU A 288 -19.03 -2.64 -11.20
C LEU A 288 -20.17 -3.08 -12.11
N ARG A 289 -20.26 -2.53 -13.32
CA ARG A 289 -21.30 -2.88 -14.29
C ARG A 289 -20.98 -4.14 -15.10
N ASN A 290 -19.72 -4.53 -15.22
CA ASN A 290 -19.25 -5.53 -16.18
C ASN A 290 -18.53 -6.75 -15.55
N ASN A 291 -18.29 -6.76 -14.23
CA ASN A 291 -17.76 -7.95 -13.58
C ASN A 291 -18.83 -9.06 -13.51
N VAL A 292 -18.38 -10.33 -13.57
CA VAL A 292 -19.25 -11.51 -13.48
C VAL A 292 -19.58 -11.92 -12.05
N GLY A 293 -18.97 -11.25 -11.06
CA GLY A 293 -19.12 -11.46 -9.63
C GLY A 293 -17.95 -10.85 -8.89
N ALA A 294 -18.19 -10.39 -7.67
CA ALA A 294 -17.18 -9.86 -6.78
C ALA A 294 -17.62 -10.06 -5.32
N ASP A 295 -16.68 -10.29 -4.43
CA ASP A 295 -16.97 -10.44 -3.00
C ASP A 295 -16.62 -9.18 -2.20
N PHE A 296 -15.70 -8.33 -2.69
CA PHE A 296 -15.32 -7.07 -2.07
C PHE A 296 -14.66 -6.11 -3.08
N ILE A 297 -14.68 -4.81 -2.75
CA ILE A 297 -13.98 -3.76 -3.50
C ILE A 297 -12.55 -3.65 -2.99
N VAL A 298 -11.61 -3.46 -3.91
CA VAL A 298 -10.18 -3.22 -3.61
C VAL A 298 -9.78 -1.86 -4.16
N VAL A 299 -9.25 -1.01 -3.29
CA VAL A 299 -8.76 0.33 -3.63
C VAL A 299 -7.44 0.62 -2.94
N ASP A 300 -6.77 1.65 -3.42
CA ASP A 300 -5.54 2.22 -2.90
C ASP A 300 -5.65 3.75 -2.86
N GLY A 301 -4.84 4.41 -2.06
CA GLY A 301 -4.82 5.86 -2.01
C GLY A 301 -3.81 6.46 -1.04
N SER A 302 -3.64 7.78 -1.12
CA SER A 302 -2.71 8.52 -0.27
C SER A 302 -3.33 9.81 0.26
N THR A 303 -2.67 10.41 1.26
CA THR A 303 -3.04 11.74 1.77
C THR A 303 -2.48 12.89 0.92
N THR A 304 -1.85 12.61 -0.23
CA THR A 304 -1.35 13.61 -1.18
C THR A 304 -2.27 13.80 -2.37
N ASN A 305 -2.04 14.87 -3.14
CA ASN A 305 -2.62 15.05 -4.47
C ASN A 305 -1.65 14.56 -5.54
N ARG A 306 -2.18 14.05 -6.65
CA ARG A 306 -1.36 13.65 -7.81
C ARG A 306 -0.58 14.85 -8.35
N GLY A 307 0.75 14.68 -8.44
CA GLY A 307 1.65 15.76 -8.87
C GLY A 307 2.07 16.73 -7.76
N GLN A 308 1.58 16.55 -6.53
CA GLN A 308 2.05 17.23 -5.33
C GLN A 308 2.62 16.17 -4.37
N GLN A 309 3.87 16.34 -3.98
CA GLN A 309 4.52 15.39 -3.08
C GLN A 309 4.19 15.65 -1.61
N ASP A 310 3.84 16.90 -1.29
CA ASP A 310 3.52 17.28 0.09
C ASP A 310 2.17 16.72 0.52
N ALA A 311 2.11 16.22 1.73
CA ALA A 311 0.87 15.79 2.35
C ALA A 311 -0.11 16.97 2.50
N ILE A 312 -1.39 16.64 2.38
CA ILE A 312 -2.45 17.63 2.64
C ILE A 312 -2.48 17.92 4.14
N SER A 313 -2.33 19.19 4.51
CA SER A 313 -2.31 19.65 5.89
C SER A 313 -3.59 20.47 6.18
N PRO A 314 -4.18 20.38 7.39
CA PRO A 314 -3.83 19.44 8.50
C PRO A 314 -4.03 17.97 8.16
N VAL A 315 -3.42 17.08 8.95
CA VAL A 315 -3.42 15.62 8.73
C VAL A 315 -4.82 15.03 8.58
N ASP A 316 -5.76 15.50 9.39
CA ASP A 316 -7.15 15.05 9.35
C ASP A 316 -7.89 15.45 8.06
N VAL A 317 -7.53 16.57 7.43
CA VAL A 317 -8.05 16.96 6.11
C VAL A 317 -7.61 15.97 5.04
N GLY A 318 -6.34 15.58 5.03
CA GLY A 318 -5.84 14.55 4.12
C GLY A 318 -6.50 13.19 4.37
N ALA A 319 -6.69 12.84 5.63
CA ALA A 319 -7.34 11.60 6.05
C ALA A 319 -8.85 11.56 5.69
N GLU A 320 -9.56 12.68 5.72
CA GLU A 320 -10.99 12.76 5.38
C GLU A 320 -11.27 12.23 3.95
N LYS A 321 -10.32 12.39 3.03
CA LYS A 321 -10.45 11.89 1.65
C LYS A 321 -10.85 10.41 1.60
N PHE A 322 -10.30 9.59 2.46
CA PHE A 322 -10.59 8.14 2.52
C PHE A 322 -12.07 7.89 2.82
N SER A 323 -12.63 8.56 3.81
CA SER A 323 -14.05 8.42 4.14
C SER A 323 -14.98 8.97 3.04
N VAL A 324 -14.54 9.98 2.27
CA VAL A 324 -15.30 10.51 1.12
C VAL A 324 -15.31 9.47 0.00
N ILE A 325 -14.18 8.82 -0.29
CA ILE A 325 -14.09 7.74 -1.28
C ILE A 325 -14.98 6.57 -0.88
N ASP A 326 -14.91 6.12 0.38
CA ASP A 326 -15.74 5.02 0.87
C ASP A 326 -17.23 5.32 0.69
N ARG A 327 -17.70 6.51 1.07
CA ARG A 327 -19.11 6.91 0.88
C ARG A 327 -19.51 6.90 -0.60
N TRP A 328 -18.64 7.41 -1.47
CA TRP A 328 -18.88 7.40 -2.91
C TRP A 328 -19.02 5.97 -3.46
N ILE A 329 -18.20 5.02 -2.97
CA ILE A 329 -18.30 3.59 -3.32
C ILE A 329 -19.61 2.99 -2.78
N GLN A 330 -19.94 3.24 -1.52
CA GLN A 330 -21.13 2.72 -0.83
C GLN A 330 -22.45 3.18 -1.48
N GLU A 331 -22.46 4.35 -2.13
CA GLU A 331 -23.60 4.79 -2.94
C GLU A 331 -23.85 3.94 -4.19
N ARG A 332 -22.86 3.14 -4.63
CA ARG A 332 -22.85 2.35 -5.87
C ARG A 332 -22.96 0.86 -5.64
N THR A 333 -22.52 0.38 -4.49
CA THR A 333 -22.51 -1.05 -4.16
C THR A 333 -22.59 -1.26 -2.65
N GLN A 334 -23.04 -2.47 -2.26
CA GLN A 334 -23.03 -2.94 -0.87
C GLN A 334 -21.83 -3.86 -0.60
N LEU A 335 -20.91 -4.01 -1.56
CA LEU A 335 -19.73 -4.83 -1.36
C LEU A 335 -18.82 -4.22 -0.29
N PRO A 336 -18.20 -5.04 0.55
CA PRO A 336 -17.19 -4.62 1.51
C PRO A 336 -16.04 -3.85 0.84
N ILE A 337 -15.48 -2.84 1.50
CA ILE A 337 -14.35 -2.05 0.97
C ILE A 337 -13.09 -2.44 1.70
N TRP A 338 -12.04 -2.77 0.93
CA TRP A 338 -10.70 -3.05 1.39
C TRP A 338 -9.69 -2.08 0.76
N TRP A 339 -8.96 -1.36 1.60
CA TRP A 339 -7.80 -0.59 1.21
C TRP A 339 -6.59 -1.51 1.20
N ALA A 340 -6.21 -2.00 0.02
CA ALA A 340 -5.08 -2.92 -0.16
C ALA A 340 -3.72 -2.25 0.08
N GLU A 341 -3.70 -0.93 -0.13
CA GLU A 341 -2.59 -0.03 0.19
C GLU A 341 -3.17 1.31 0.63
N PHE A 342 -2.50 1.97 1.55
CA PHE A 342 -2.80 3.35 1.90
C PHE A 342 -1.54 4.05 2.40
N TYR A 343 -1.36 5.30 1.99
CA TYR A 343 -0.15 6.07 2.26
C TYR A 343 -0.50 7.35 3.01
N ALA A 344 -0.14 7.36 4.29
CA ALA A 344 -0.34 8.50 5.18
C ALA A 344 0.94 9.34 5.24
N ASN A 345 1.12 10.22 4.26
CA ASN A 345 2.25 11.13 4.23
C ASN A 345 2.17 12.15 5.36
N VAL A 346 3.32 12.58 5.86
CA VAL A 346 3.40 13.62 6.90
C VAL A 346 3.37 15.01 6.28
N PRO A 347 2.91 16.05 7.00
CA PRO A 347 3.04 17.44 6.59
C PRO A 347 4.52 17.83 6.37
N ALA A 348 4.76 18.81 5.48
CA ALA A 348 6.10 19.22 5.08
C ALA A 348 6.96 19.80 6.23
N ASP A 349 6.34 20.27 7.32
CA ASP A 349 6.99 20.78 8.52
C ASP A 349 7.28 19.69 9.57
N ALA A 350 6.86 18.44 9.32
CA ALA A 350 7.11 17.31 10.20
C ALA A 350 8.21 16.40 9.65
N GLN A 351 8.89 15.70 10.55
CA GLN A 351 9.90 14.71 10.17
C GLN A 351 9.20 13.45 9.63
N ALA A 352 9.38 13.18 8.33
CA ALA A 352 8.97 11.94 7.71
C ALA A 352 9.92 10.78 8.05
N GLY A 353 9.45 9.56 7.92
CA GLY A 353 10.24 8.34 8.08
C GLY A 353 9.45 7.21 8.74
N TYR A 354 9.79 5.99 8.40
CA TYR A 354 9.06 4.79 8.82
C TYR A 354 8.86 4.62 10.34
N GLY A 355 9.76 5.17 11.16
CA GLY A 355 9.73 5.03 12.62
C GLY A 355 9.32 6.30 13.36
N THR A 356 8.96 7.39 12.65
CA THR A 356 8.68 8.67 13.32
C THR A 356 7.29 8.74 13.94
N PRO A 357 7.11 9.45 15.05
CA PRO A 357 5.79 9.68 15.64
C PRO A 357 4.81 10.37 14.67
N ALA A 358 5.28 11.34 13.87
CA ALA A 358 4.43 12.03 12.90
C ALA A 358 3.86 11.07 11.84
N SER A 359 4.68 10.14 11.31
CA SER A 359 4.21 9.13 10.37
C SER A 359 3.20 8.18 11.02
N ALA A 360 3.42 7.78 12.27
CA ALA A 360 2.49 6.92 13.01
C ALA A 360 1.14 7.62 13.25
N VAL A 361 1.16 8.88 13.71
CA VAL A 361 -0.07 9.69 13.92
C VAL A 361 -0.82 9.93 12.61
N SER A 362 -0.11 10.23 11.51
CA SER A 362 -0.74 10.37 10.18
C SER A 362 -1.45 9.08 9.75
N THR A 363 -0.81 7.92 9.98
CA THR A 363 -1.41 6.60 9.72
C THR A 363 -2.65 6.36 10.57
N LEU A 364 -2.59 6.68 11.87
CA LEU A 364 -3.74 6.56 12.78
C LEU A 364 -4.90 7.48 12.39
N ALA A 365 -4.63 8.68 11.89
CA ALA A 365 -5.67 9.60 11.39
C ALA A 365 -6.41 9.01 10.17
N VAL A 366 -5.67 8.38 9.24
CA VAL A 366 -6.27 7.67 8.09
C VAL A 366 -7.11 6.49 8.56
N LEU A 367 -6.60 5.65 9.46
CA LEU A 367 -7.34 4.51 10.02
C LEU A 367 -8.61 4.96 10.75
N GLN A 368 -8.57 6.09 11.47
CA GLN A 368 -9.77 6.65 12.12
C GLN A 368 -10.81 7.10 11.08
N SER A 369 -10.38 7.71 9.98
CA SER A 369 -11.26 8.11 8.88
C SER A 369 -11.91 6.90 8.20
N MET A 370 -11.14 5.86 7.92
CA MET A 370 -11.62 4.59 7.37
C MET A 370 -12.60 3.88 8.30
N ALA A 371 -12.27 3.79 9.59
CA ALA A 371 -13.16 3.21 10.59
C ALA A 371 -14.49 3.95 10.68
N ARG A 372 -14.48 5.30 10.58
CA ARG A 372 -15.69 6.14 10.62
C ARG A 372 -16.60 5.92 9.40
N SER A 373 -16.05 5.62 8.23
CA SER A 373 -16.83 5.35 7.00
C SER A 373 -17.29 3.92 6.86
N GLY A 374 -16.85 3.00 7.74
CA GLY A 374 -17.23 1.59 7.68
C GLY A 374 -16.40 0.77 6.69
N THR A 375 -15.15 1.19 6.43
CA THR A 375 -14.16 0.33 5.77
C THR A 375 -14.09 -1.03 6.46
N GLN A 376 -14.07 -2.11 5.69
CA GLN A 376 -13.99 -3.46 6.27
C GLN A 376 -12.56 -4.01 6.40
N GLY A 377 -11.60 -3.46 5.67
CA GLY A 377 -10.22 -3.86 5.82
C GLY A 377 -9.22 -2.83 5.30
N ALA A 378 -8.04 -2.78 5.93
CA ALA A 378 -6.92 -1.95 5.51
C ALA A 378 -5.60 -2.68 5.73
N LEU A 379 -4.75 -2.67 4.70
CA LEU A 379 -3.44 -3.31 4.70
C LEU A 379 -2.34 -2.24 4.70
N LEU A 380 -1.49 -2.26 5.72
CA LEU A 380 -0.30 -1.41 5.76
C LEU A 380 0.73 -1.95 4.77
N TRP A 381 1.13 -1.12 3.80
CA TRP A 381 2.17 -1.47 2.85
C TRP A 381 3.55 -1.42 3.50
N GLY A 382 4.34 -2.51 3.39
CA GLY A 382 5.67 -2.58 3.93
C GLY A 382 5.72 -2.51 5.45
N PRO A 383 5.39 -3.62 6.19
CA PRO A 383 5.46 -3.62 7.64
C PRO A 383 6.88 -3.48 8.17
N GLU A 384 7.88 -3.75 7.35
CA GLU A 384 9.30 -3.50 7.61
C GLU A 384 9.71 -2.13 7.06
N GLY A 385 10.39 -1.35 7.88
CA GLY A 385 10.92 -0.05 7.51
C GLY A 385 12.07 -0.10 6.50
N SER A 386 12.27 0.98 5.80
CA SER A 386 13.48 1.25 5.03
C SER A 386 13.72 2.75 4.98
N ASP A 387 14.97 3.17 4.79
CA ASP A 387 15.35 4.59 4.75
C ASP A 387 14.68 5.38 3.61
N SER A 388 14.13 4.68 2.62
CA SER A 388 13.37 5.28 1.52
C SER A 388 11.88 5.46 1.80
N LEU A 389 11.36 4.94 2.93
CA LEU A 389 9.95 5.05 3.28
C LEU A 389 9.68 6.31 4.11
N GLU A 390 8.74 7.12 3.64
CA GLU A 390 8.29 8.36 4.30
C GLU A 390 7.02 8.15 5.14
N TYR A 391 6.47 6.93 5.17
CA TYR A 391 5.28 6.55 5.93
C TYR A 391 5.59 5.44 6.94
N SER A 392 4.66 5.17 7.83
CA SER A 392 4.87 4.31 8.98
C SER A 392 5.09 2.84 8.62
N SER A 393 5.95 2.17 9.38
CA SER A 393 6.14 0.71 9.39
C SER A 393 6.08 0.19 10.82
N LEU A 394 6.05 -1.14 11.01
CA LEU A 394 5.90 -1.75 12.32
C LEU A 394 7.24 -2.11 12.97
N TRP A 395 8.29 -2.34 12.17
CA TRP A 395 9.64 -2.59 12.69
C TRP A 395 10.70 -1.97 11.78
N SER A 396 11.88 -1.74 12.34
CA SER A 396 13.04 -1.22 11.61
C SER A 396 13.62 -2.27 10.67
N PRO A 397 14.41 -1.88 9.64
CA PRO A 397 14.97 -2.80 8.65
C PRO A 397 15.64 -4.02 9.29
N ALA A 398 15.15 -5.23 9.01
CA ALA A 398 15.76 -6.48 9.46
C ALA A 398 17.00 -6.85 8.64
N THR A 399 17.34 -6.10 7.61
CA THR A 399 18.59 -6.19 6.86
C THR A 399 19.83 -5.86 7.69
N GLU A 400 19.65 -5.16 8.83
CA GLU A 400 20.72 -4.80 9.75
C GLU A 400 20.74 -5.74 10.98
N GLU A 401 21.90 -6.00 11.53
CA GLU A 401 22.06 -6.93 12.68
C GLU A 401 21.27 -6.49 13.94
N ASP A 402 21.14 -5.21 14.17
CA ASP A 402 20.36 -4.60 15.25
C ASP A 402 18.92 -4.20 14.82
N GLY A 403 18.53 -4.52 13.58
CA GLY A 403 17.20 -4.26 13.01
C GLY A 403 16.08 -5.09 13.61
N GLY A 404 14.88 -5.00 13.03
CA GLY A 404 13.68 -5.67 13.53
C GLY A 404 13.14 -5.06 14.83
N GLN A 405 13.55 -3.83 15.19
CA GLN A 405 13.09 -3.15 16.41
C GLN A 405 11.72 -2.50 16.21
N PRO A 406 10.89 -2.44 17.26
CA PRO A 406 9.59 -1.79 17.19
C PRO A 406 9.72 -0.31 16.85
N THR A 407 8.73 0.22 16.12
CA THR A 407 8.60 1.65 15.78
C THR A 407 7.53 2.31 16.65
N ALA A 408 7.33 3.63 16.48
CA ALA A 408 6.24 4.37 17.12
C ALA A 408 4.84 3.80 16.79
N MET A 409 4.69 3.11 15.65
CA MET A 409 3.41 2.53 15.22
C MET A 409 3.13 1.17 15.85
N THR A 410 4.13 0.42 16.28
CA THR A 410 4.00 -0.99 16.69
C THR A 410 2.97 -1.21 17.79
N ASP A 411 3.06 -0.46 18.89
CA ASP A 411 2.15 -0.63 20.02
C ASP A 411 0.74 -0.12 19.71
N ALA A 412 0.62 0.96 18.94
CA ALA A 412 -0.67 1.44 18.47
C ALA A 412 -1.35 0.41 17.55
N TRP A 413 -0.59 -0.22 16.64
CA TRP A 413 -1.10 -1.27 15.76
C TRP A 413 -1.57 -2.49 16.55
N ARG A 414 -0.75 -2.93 17.51
CA ARG A 414 -1.10 -4.05 18.43
C ARG A 414 -2.37 -3.76 19.22
N TRP A 415 -2.57 -2.52 19.65
CA TRP A 415 -3.78 -2.11 20.35
C TRP A 415 -5.01 -2.10 19.42
N LEU A 416 -4.85 -1.62 18.17
CA LEU A 416 -5.95 -1.44 17.21
C LEU A 416 -6.46 -2.75 16.63
N VAL A 417 -5.56 -3.69 16.25
CA VAL A 417 -5.93 -4.93 15.51
C VAL A 417 -7.12 -5.68 16.14
N PRO A 418 -7.11 -6.06 17.42
CA PRO A 418 -8.24 -6.76 18.00
C PRO A 418 -9.47 -5.86 18.17
N LYS A 419 -9.28 -4.59 18.53
CA LYS A 419 -10.38 -3.69 18.90
C LYS A 419 -11.19 -3.22 17.70
N LEU A 420 -10.53 -2.86 16.58
CA LEU A 420 -11.23 -2.49 15.35
C LEU A 420 -11.97 -3.68 14.73
N ARG A 421 -11.42 -4.89 14.88
CA ARG A 421 -12.08 -6.13 14.43
C ARG A 421 -13.39 -6.40 15.18
N GLU A 422 -13.48 -6.05 16.46
CA GLU A 422 -14.71 -6.19 17.23
C GLU A 422 -15.80 -5.20 16.77
N GLY A 423 -15.43 -4.10 16.12
CA GLY A 423 -16.37 -3.11 15.61
C GLY A 423 -17.10 -2.29 16.67
N THR A 424 -16.52 -2.18 17.86
CA THR A 424 -17.15 -1.57 19.04
C THR A 424 -16.40 -0.34 19.55
N VAL A 425 -15.41 0.14 18.79
CA VAL A 425 -14.60 1.31 19.14
C VAL A 425 -15.41 2.59 18.91
N GLU A 426 -15.24 3.57 19.77
CA GLU A 426 -15.71 4.94 19.57
C GLU A 426 -14.55 5.82 19.04
N LEU A 427 -14.86 6.68 18.08
CA LEU A 427 -13.92 7.52 17.32
C LEU A 427 -14.08 8.96 17.79
N GLY A 428 -13.13 9.42 18.63
CA GLY A 428 -13.20 10.71 19.29
C GLY A 428 -12.49 11.83 18.56
N ARG A 429 -13.06 13.05 18.69
CA ARG A 429 -12.43 14.32 18.29
C ARG A 429 -12.67 15.38 19.34
N ALA A 430 -11.62 16.05 19.78
CA ALA A 430 -11.73 17.19 20.67
C ALA A 430 -12.07 18.45 19.88
N GLN A 431 -13.08 19.19 20.33
CA GLN A 431 -13.53 20.42 19.68
C GLN A 431 -12.51 21.54 19.87
N GLY A 432 -12.13 22.18 18.77
CA GLY A 432 -11.16 23.29 18.80
C GLY A 432 -9.72 22.88 19.17
N SER A 433 -9.41 21.58 19.09
CA SER A 433 -8.09 21.01 19.40
C SER A 433 -7.63 20.09 18.28
N THR A 434 -6.34 19.73 18.30
CA THR A 434 -5.74 18.74 17.39
C THR A 434 -5.79 17.31 17.95
N LEU A 435 -6.46 17.12 19.11
CA LEU A 435 -6.56 15.81 19.73
C LEU A 435 -7.64 14.94 19.08
N ALA A 436 -7.30 13.68 18.85
CA ALA A 436 -8.21 12.63 18.43
C ALA A 436 -7.96 11.36 19.24
N ALA A 437 -8.92 10.46 19.28
CA ALA A 437 -8.77 9.23 20.07
C ALA A 437 -9.61 8.08 19.52
N PHE A 438 -9.16 6.85 19.83
CA PHE A 438 -9.96 5.64 19.79
C PHE A 438 -10.28 5.23 21.23
N ARG A 439 -11.54 4.93 21.55
CA ARG A 439 -11.97 4.44 22.85
C ARG A 439 -12.60 3.08 22.70
N ALA A 440 -12.07 2.09 23.41
CA ALA A 440 -12.61 0.75 23.42
C ALA A 440 -13.70 0.59 24.50
N PRO A 441 -14.56 -0.45 24.41
CA PRO A 441 -15.63 -0.70 25.40
C PRO A 441 -15.12 -0.98 26.80
N ASP A 442 -13.88 -1.46 26.94
CA ASP A 442 -13.24 -1.67 28.25
C ASP A 442 -12.81 -0.35 28.92
N GLY A 443 -13.02 0.78 28.25
CA GLY A 443 -12.62 2.11 28.71
C GLY A 443 -11.18 2.49 28.40
N SER A 444 -10.38 1.59 27.81
CA SER A 444 -9.03 1.92 27.34
C SER A 444 -9.09 2.88 26.13
N VAL A 445 -8.13 3.78 26.03
CA VAL A 445 -8.09 4.83 25.00
C VAL A 445 -6.73 4.88 24.37
N LEU A 446 -6.70 5.08 23.05
CA LEU A 446 -5.49 5.47 22.30
C LEU A 446 -5.67 6.93 21.86
N LEU A 447 -5.07 7.86 22.62
CA LEU A 447 -5.11 9.28 22.35
C LEU A 447 -3.98 9.66 21.38
N MET A 448 -4.23 10.60 20.47
CA MET A 448 -3.22 11.12 19.54
C MET A 448 -3.35 12.63 19.37
N ASN A 449 -2.20 13.30 19.24
CA ASN A 449 -2.12 14.71 18.84
C ASN A 449 -1.76 14.78 17.34
N LEU A 450 -2.65 15.29 16.53
CA LEU A 450 -2.55 15.35 15.06
C LEU A 450 -1.68 16.49 14.53
N ALA A 451 -0.95 17.19 15.41
CA ALA A 451 -0.10 18.32 15.03
C ALA A 451 1.25 18.26 15.75
N GLY A 452 2.21 19.02 15.26
CA GLY A 452 3.56 19.14 15.87
C GLY A 452 3.59 19.99 17.13
N GLU A 453 2.60 20.84 17.36
CA GLU A 453 2.53 21.68 18.55
C GLU A 453 1.93 20.92 19.74
N PRO A 454 2.42 21.14 20.97
CA PRO A 454 1.81 20.54 22.16
C PRO A 454 0.42 21.10 22.41
N VAL A 455 -0.45 20.30 23.00
CA VAL A 455 -1.77 20.72 23.44
C VAL A 455 -1.78 20.88 24.97
N GLU A 456 -2.06 22.11 25.44
CA GLU A 456 -2.21 22.40 26.87
C GLU A 456 -3.43 21.68 27.45
N VAL A 457 -3.23 20.94 28.56
CA VAL A 457 -4.31 20.28 29.30
C VAL A 457 -4.39 20.89 30.71
N PRO A 458 -5.48 21.61 31.05
CA PRO A 458 -5.59 22.29 32.34
C PRO A 458 -5.31 21.36 33.53
N GLY A 459 -4.33 21.72 34.34
CA GLY A 459 -3.97 20.99 35.56
C GLY A 459 -3.21 19.68 35.35
N GLN A 460 -2.73 19.44 34.15
CA GLN A 460 -1.96 18.26 33.76
C GLN A 460 -0.70 18.66 32.97
N GLU A 461 0.10 17.66 32.60
CA GLU A 461 1.21 17.83 31.66
C GLU A 461 0.64 17.96 30.23
N ASP A 462 1.23 18.85 29.43
CA ASP A 462 0.83 19.06 28.04
C ASP A 462 1.01 17.78 27.22
N ILE A 463 0.12 17.56 26.25
CA ILE A 463 0.24 16.48 25.28
C ILE A 463 1.20 16.91 24.18
N PRO A 464 2.40 16.28 24.07
CA PRO A 464 3.38 16.67 23.07
C PRO A 464 2.83 16.61 21.63
N GLY A 465 3.46 17.37 20.73
CA GLY A 465 3.19 17.26 19.30
C GLY A 465 3.48 15.84 18.78
N TRP A 466 2.63 15.35 17.90
CA TRP A 466 2.70 13.99 17.32
C TRP A 466 2.71 12.86 18.36
N ALA A 467 2.18 13.11 19.57
CA ALA A 467 2.12 12.09 20.60
C ALA A 467 1.06 11.02 20.30
N ILE A 468 1.38 9.78 20.68
CA ILE A 468 0.46 8.66 20.80
C ILE A 468 0.47 8.22 22.25
N VAL A 469 -0.64 8.33 22.95
CA VAL A 469 -0.74 8.10 24.38
C VAL A 469 -1.78 7.00 24.66
N PRO A 470 -1.36 5.77 24.99
CA PRO A 470 -2.27 4.75 25.49
C PRO A 470 -2.69 5.10 26.92
N MET A 471 -3.98 4.96 27.21
CA MET A 471 -4.58 5.20 28.52
C MET A 471 -5.39 3.95 28.92
N GLU A 472 -5.14 3.45 30.11
CA GLU A 472 -5.86 2.31 30.68
C GLU A 472 -7.27 2.70 31.18
N ALA A 473 -8.16 1.73 31.25
CA ALA A 473 -9.50 1.94 31.80
C ALA A 473 -9.46 2.38 33.26
N GLY A 474 -10.08 3.52 33.58
CA GLY A 474 -10.24 3.98 34.97
C GLY A 474 -9.06 4.76 35.58
N THR A 475 -8.14 5.26 34.75
CA THR A 475 -7.11 6.23 35.16
C THR A 475 -7.55 7.68 35.08
#